data_1f93d741317c7b3b3fd60fd37465a807
#
_entry.id   1f93d741317c7b3b3fd60fd37465a807
#
_cell.length_a   1.000
_cell.length_b   1.000
_cell.length_c   1.000
_cell.angle_alpha   90.00
_cell.angle_beta   90.00
_cell.angle_gamma   90.00
#
_symmetry.space_group_name_H-M   'P 1'
#
loop_
_entity.id
_entity.type
_entity.pdbx_description
1 polymer ?
#
loop_
_entity_poly.entity_id
_entity_poly.type
_entity_poly.pdbx_seq_one_letter_code
_entity_poly.pdbx_strand_id
1 'polypeptide(L)'
;VVVGLVAGRVFLPVRSRQLAEKRRDTLRREFRDMLESLTASLAANSTVRDAFNTAYTDMCMQYSDDALISKELDQFRRAGQINVTLDVMMDDFAKRSGVEEIQDFNNVFQVCYGPGGNMSRVINQTHDIICERMEVEDEIQAKIHANEMELNIIMLAPVLIVALMRSANETFAQNLASPMGVAAVTGALALFVISYIWGQKIIAVR
;
A
#
# COMPACT_ATOMS: atom_id res chain seq x y z
N VAL A 1 18.18 31.42 -2.71
CA VAL A 1 16.72 31.65 -2.51
C VAL A 1 15.92 30.97 -3.62
N VAL A 2 16.27 31.12 -4.92
CA VAL A 2 15.54 30.53 -6.07
C VAL A 2 15.53 29.00 -6.05
N VAL A 3 16.66 28.36 -5.69
CA VAL A 3 16.78 26.89 -5.60
C VAL A 3 15.89 26.32 -4.47
N GLY A 4 15.75 27.04 -3.36
CA GLY A 4 14.88 26.64 -2.25
C GLY A 4 13.37 26.72 -2.61
N LEU A 5 12.97 27.72 -3.42
CA LEU A 5 11.60 27.87 -3.90
C LEU A 5 11.21 26.80 -4.93
N VAL A 6 12.12 26.41 -5.81
CA VAL A 6 11.91 25.34 -6.80
C VAL A 6 11.86 23.99 -6.12
N ALA A 7 12.76 23.73 -5.17
CA ALA A 7 12.75 22.50 -4.37
C ALA A 7 11.47 22.36 -3.53
N GLY A 8 10.99 23.44 -2.92
CA GLY A 8 9.73 23.47 -2.17
C GLY A 8 8.50 23.19 -3.04
N ARG A 9 8.50 23.70 -4.27
CA ARG A 9 7.35 23.52 -5.19
C ARG A 9 7.27 22.12 -5.79
N VAL A 10 8.39 21.39 -5.86
CA VAL A 10 8.43 19.99 -6.30
C VAL A 10 8.23 19.02 -5.12
N PHE A 11 8.72 19.38 -3.93
CA PHE A 11 8.67 18.52 -2.76
C PHE A 11 7.27 18.44 -2.11
N LEU A 12 6.51 19.53 -2.10
CA LEU A 12 5.17 19.60 -1.52
C LEU A 12 4.15 18.66 -2.21
N PRO A 13 4.02 18.63 -3.55
CA PRO A 13 3.06 17.75 -4.21
C PRO A 13 3.45 16.27 -4.13
N VAL A 14 4.74 15.95 -4.06
CA VAL A 14 5.21 14.56 -3.89
C VAL A 14 4.83 14.04 -2.50
N ARG A 15 5.03 14.85 -1.46
CA ARG A 15 4.73 14.46 -0.08
C ARG A 15 3.22 14.34 0.18
N SER A 16 2.41 15.20 -0.44
CA SER A 16 0.95 15.10 -0.31
C SER A 16 0.38 13.87 -1.02
N ARG A 17 0.94 13.48 -2.17
CA ARG A 17 0.56 12.24 -2.86
C ARG A 17 0.92 11.01 -2.04
N GLN A 18 2.13 10.93 -1.50
CA GLN A 18 2.55 9.82 -0.64
C GLN A 18 1.69 9.67 0.62
N LEU A 19 1.28 10.79 1.23
CA LEU A 19 0.36 10.77 2.38
C LEU A 19 -1.04 10.30 1.99
N ALA A 20 -1.53 10.71 0.82
CA ALA A 20 -2.82 10.27 0.30
C ALA A 20 -2.81 8.77 -0.06
N GLU A 21 -1.75 8.29 -0.71
CA GLU A 21 -1.55 6.87 -1.01
C GLU A 21 -1.50 6.04 0.27
N LYS A 22 -0.66 6.44 1.23
CA LYS A 22 -0.57 5.74 2.52
C LYS A 22 -1.90 5.69 3.26
N ARG A 23 -2.70 6.77 3.19
CA ARG A 23 -4.04 6.79 3.79
C ARG A 23 -5.00 5.84 3.08
N ARG A 24 -4.92 5.74 1.75
CA ARG A 24 -5.73 4.80 0.96
C ARG A 24 -5.35 3.35 1.27
N ASP A 25 -4.05 3.04 1.36
CA ASP A 25 -3.57 1.71 1.72
C ASP A 25 -4.01 1.31 3.12
N THR A 26 -3.97 2.24 4.08
CA THR A 26 -4.48 1.99 5.42
C THR A 26 -5.99 1.71 5.38
N LEU A 27 -6.77 2.57 4.72
CA LEU A 27 -8.22 2.40 4.60
C LEU A 27 -8.58 1.09 3.87
N ARG A 28 -7.81 0.70 2.87
CA ARG A 28 -7.97 -0.55 2.12
C ARG A 28 -7.84 -1.78 3.03
N ARG A 29 -6.82 -1.81 3.89
CA ARG A 29 -6.61 -2.89 4.86
C ARG A 29 -7.72 -2.94 5.90
N GLU A 30 -8.06 -1.80 6.49
CA GLU A 30 -9.15 -1.68 7.45
C GLU A 30 -10.50 -2.08 6.82
N PHE A 31 -10.71 -1.78 5.54
CA PHE A 31 -11.91 -2.17 4.80
C PHE A 31 -11.99 -3.69 4.58
N ARG A 32 -10.86 -4.33 4.26
CA ARG A 32 -10.80 -5.80 4.15
C ARG A 32 -11.24 -6.47 5.45
N ASP A 33 -10.70 -6.02 6.58
CA ASP A 33 -11.01 -6.60 7.88
C ASP A 33 -12.47 -6.30 8.29
N MET A 34 -13.01 -5.14 7.89
CA MET A 34 -14.44 -4.86 8.01
C MET A 34 -15.30 -5.84 7.20
N LEU A 35 -14.90 -6.15 5.96
CA LEU A 35 -15.62 -7.13 5.13
C LEU A 35 -15.60 -8.53 5.76
N GLU A 36 -14.52 -8.93 6.39
CA GLU A 36 -14.42 -10.19 7.12
C GLU A 36 -15.44 -10.23 8.27
N SER A 37 -15.52 -9.17 9.09
CA SER A 37 -16.50 -9.07 10.17
C SER A 37 -17.94 -9.07 9.63
N LEU A 38 -18.21 -8.33 8.54
CA LEU A 38 -19.53 -8.34 7.88
C LEU A 38 -19.91 -9.74 7.41
N THR A 39 -18.98 -10.43 6.76
CA THR A 39 -19.18 -11.79 6.26
C THR A 39 -19.51 -12.75 7.39
N ALA A 40 -18.74 -12.72 8.47
CA ALA A 40 -18.96 -13.55 9.66
C ALA A 40 -20.33 -13.28 10.31
N SER A 41 -20.71 -12.00 10.45
CA SER A 41 -21.98 -11.62 11.03
C SER A 41 -23.16 -12.06 10.16
N LEU A 42 -23.09 -11.91 8.84
CA LEU A 42 -24.12 -12.35 7.91
C LEU A 42 -24.24 -13.88 7.82
N ALA A 43 -23.13 -14.60 7.96
CA ALA A 43 -23.14 -16.06 8.06
C ALA A 43 -23.88 -16.54 9.32
N ALA A 44 -23.89 -15.75 10.40
CA ALA A 44 -24.65 -15.99 11.61
C ALA A 44 -26.14 -15.58 11.50
N ASN A 45 -26.65 -15.35 10.28
CA ASN A 45 -28.03 -14.91 9.99
C ASN A 45 -28.42 -13.53 10.58
N SER A 46 -27.46 -12.65 10.82
CA SER A 46 -27.73 -11.28 11.21
C SER A 46 -28.37 -10.48 10.06
N THR A 47 -29.11 -9.45 10.38
CA THR A 47 -29.54 -8.49 9.36
C THR A 47 -28.36 -7.69 8.85
N VAL A 48 -28.43 -7.15 7.63
CA VAL A 48 -27.35 -6.32 7.06
C VAL A 48 -27.04 -5.14 7.99
N ARG A 49 -28.05 -4.51 8.57
CA ARG A 49 -27.86 -3.41 9.53
C ARG A 49 -27.12 -3.85 10.79
N ASP A 50 -27.48 -5.01 11.34
CA ASP A 50 -26.83 -5.56 12.54
C ASP A 50 -25.40 -5.96 12.23
N ALA A 51 -25.13 -6.50 11.03
CA ALA A 51 -23.80 -6.83 10.59
C ALA A 51 -22.89 -5.59 10.54
N PHE A 52 -23.37 -4.45 10.02
CA PHE A 52 -22.62 -3.19 10.05
C PHE A 52 -22.39 -2.66 11.48
N ASN A 53 -23.33 -2.84 12.39
CA ASN A 53 -23.16 -2.48 13.81
C ASN A 53 -22.11 -3.38 14.49
N THR A 54 -22.11 -4.67 14.20
CA THR A 54 -21.10 -5.62 14.70
C THR A 54 -19.74 -5.25 14.15
N ALA A 55 -19.61 -5.02 12.84
CA ALA A 55 -18.38 -4.60 12.22
C ALA A 55 -17.83 -3.30 12.82
N TYR A 56 -18.68 -2.32 13.15
CA TYR A 56 -18.26 -1.13 13.88
C TYR A 56 -17.59 -1.48 15.20
N THR A 57 -18.20 -2.36 15.99
CA THR A 57 -17.68 -2.75 17.30
C THR A 57 -16.35 -3.49 17.17
N ASP A 58 -16.26 -4.41 16.20
CA ASP A 58 -15.06 -5.18 15.93
C ASP A 58 -13.90 -4.27 15.48
N MET A 59 -14.17 -3.33 14.57
CA MET A 59 -13.15 -2.39 14.09
C MET A 59 -12.66 -1.44 15.19
N CYS A 60 -13.56 -0.99 16.08
CA CYS A 60 -13.15 -0.20 17.24
C CYS A 60 -12.26 -1.00 18.20
N MET A 61 -12.52 -2.29 18.37
CA MET A 61 -11.69 -3.17 19.21
C MET A 61 -10.33 -3.45 18.57
N GLN A 62 -10.27 -3.63 17.24
CA GLN A 62 -9.06 -4.01 16.52
C GLN A 62 -8.14 -2.82 16.23
N TYR A 63 -8.69 -1.67 15.83
CA TYR A 63 -7.94 -0.52 15.35
C TYR A 63 -8.01 0.71 16.24
N SER A 64 -9.07 0.97 16.88
CA SER A 64 -9.48 2.10 17.72
C SER A 64 -10.64 2.91 17.12
N ASP A 65 -11.25 3.75 17.93
CA ASP A 65 -12.33 4.66 17.50
C ASP A 65 -11.83 5.71 16.47
N ASP A 66 -10.53 5.99 16.43
CA ASP A 66 -9.93 6.98 15.57
C ASP A 66 -9.54 6.44 14.17
N ALA A 67 -9.62 5.14 13.94
CA ALA A 67 -9.35 4.52 12.66
C ALA A 67 -10.26 5.07 11.54
N LEU A 68 -9.78 5.01 10.31
CA LEU A 68 -10.53 5.57 9.18
C LEU A 68 -11.86 4.85 8.99
N ILE A 69 -11.85 3.52 9.03
CA ILE A 69 -13.05 2.71 8.86
C ILE A 69 -14.00 2.83 10.06
N SER A 70 -13.50 2.93 11.29
CA SER A 70 -14.33 3.10 12.49
C SER A 70 -15.13 4.40 12.42
N LYS A 71 -14.52 5.49 11.97
CA LYS A 71 -15.18 6.77 11.76
C LYS A 71 -16.28 6.70 10.69
N GLU A 72 -16.04 5.99 9.60
CA GLU A 72 -17.04 5.80 8.56
C GLU A 72 -18.21 4.95 9.06
N LEU A 73 -17.93 3.87 9.77
CA LEU A 73 -18.98 3.01 10.36
C LEU A 73 -19.77 3.73 11.45
N ASP A 74 -19.16 4.64 12.24
CA ASP A 74 -19.89 5.48 13.18
C ASP A 74 -20.86 6.44 12.44
N GLN A 75 -20.44 6.99 11.28
CA GLN A 75 -21.34 7.77 10.45
C GLN A 75 -22.51 6.93 9.93
N PHE A 76 -22.28 5.66 9.53
CA PHE A 76 -23.31 4.73 9.12
C PHE A 76 -24.33 4.51 10.26
N ARG A 77 -23.83 4.26 11.46
CA ARG A 77 -24.67 4.07 12.65
C ARG A 77 -25.53 5.30 12.96
N ARG A 78 -24.93 6.50 12.96
CA ARG A 78 -25.64 7.77 13.22
C ARG A 78 -26.67 8.09 12.15
N ALA A 79 -26.33 7.93 10.89
CA ALA A 79 -27.22 8.22 9.78
C ALA A 79 -28.40 7.22 9.73
N GLY A 80 -28.18 5.96 10.12
CA GLY A 80 -29.24 4.98 10.31
C GLY A 80 -30.27 5.38 11.36
N GLN A 81 -29.89 6.20 12.35
CA GLN A 81 -30.84 6.74 13.36
C GLN A 81 -31.79 7.80 12.80
N ILE A 82 -31.39 8.49 11.74
CA ILE A 82 -32.20 9.51 11.04
C ILE A 82 -32.80 8.98 9.74
N ASN A 83 -32.95 7.65 9.63
CA ASN A 83 -33.55 6.95 8.50
C ASN A 83 -32.85 7.12 7.14
N VAL A 84 -31.55 7.43 7.12
CA VAL A 84 -30.77 7.32 5.90
C VAL A 84 -30.50 5.84 5.62
N THR A 85 -30.70 5.43 4.38
CA THR A 85 -30.54 4.03 3.97
C THR A 85 -29.07 3.68 3.76
N LEU A 86 -28.71 2.41 3.97
CA LEU A 86 -27.32 1.93 3.88
C LEU A 86 -26.72 2.08 2.48
N ASP A 87 -27.54 1.94 1.44
CA ASP A 87 -27.12 2.12 0.05
C ASP A 87 -26.61 3.55 -0.23
N VAL A 88 -27.34 4.57 0.25
CA VAL A 88 -26.92 5.97 0.10
C VAL A 88 -25.61 6.23 0.82
N MET A 89 -25.44 5.67 2.00
CA MET A 89 -24.24 5.87 2.81
C MET A 89 -23.03 5.14 2.23
N MET A 90 -23.24 3.93 1.73
CA MET A 90 -22.19 3.16 1.06
C MET A 90 -21.74 3.85 -0.22
N ASP A 91 -22.66 4.41 -0.99
CA ASP A 91 -22.35 5.19 -2.20
C ASP A 91 -21.51 6.44 -1.90
N ASP A 92 -21.89 7.20 -0.87
CA ASP A 92 -21.12 8.37 -0.42
C ASP A 92 -19.72 7.98 0.07
N PHE A 93 -19.60 6.92 0.86
CA PHE A 93 -18.32 6.40 1.32
C PHE A 93 -17.44 5.95 0.15
N ALA A 94 -17.97 5.19 -0.79
CA ALA A 94 -17.23 4.73 -1.97
C ALA A 94 -16.67 5.90 -2.78
N LYS A 95 -17.47 6.94 -3.04
CA LYS A 95 -17.05 8.15 -3.77
C LYS A 95 -15.94 8.92 -3.05
N ARG A 96 -15.99 9.00 -1.72
CA ARG A 96 -15.02 9.75 -0.91
C ARG A 96 -13.73 8.98 -0.62
N SER A 97 -13.79 7.66 -0.58
CA SER A 97 -12.66 6.80 -0.21
C SER A 97 -11.47 6.93 -1.15
N GLY A 98 -11.75 6.99 -2.46
CA GLY A 98 -10.74 6.93 -3.52
C GLY A 98 -10.02 5.58 -3.58
N VAL A 99 -10.61 4.52 -3.03
CA VAL A 99 -10.14 3.14 -3.01
C VAL A 99 -11.00 2.34 -3.97
N GLU A 100 -10.39 1.66 -4.93
CA GLU A 100 -11.09 0.96 -6.02
C GLU A 100 -11.94 -0.19 -5.47
N GLU A 101 -11.42 -0.95 -4.52
CA GLU A 101 -12.12 -2.08 -3.91
C GLU A 101 -13.41 -1.67 -3.19
N ILE A 102 -13.41 -0.49 -2.58
CA ILE A 102 -14.62 0.06 -1.94
C ILE A 102 -15.66 0.45 -2.99
N GLN A 103 -15.21 0.96 -4.15
CA GLN A 103 -16.10 1.28 -5.27
C GLN A 103 -16.68 0.01 -5.90
N ASP A 104 -15.86 -1.01 -6.10
CA ASP A 104 -16.29 -2.31 -6.63
C ASP A 104 -17.31 -2.96 -5.69
N PHE A 105 -17.04 -2.96 -4.39
CA PHE A 105 -17.99 -3.42 -3.39
C PHE A 105 -19.31 -2.63 -3.46
N ASN A 106 -19.24 -1.30 -3.51
CA ASN A 106 -20.44 -0.45 -3.61
C ASN A 106 -21.28 -0.79 -4.84
N ASN A 107 -20.66 -0.97 -6.01
CA ASN A 107 -21.35 -1.30 -7.25
C ASN A 107 -22.20 -2.57 -7.10
N VAL A 108 -21.63 -3.59 -6.48
CA VAL A 108 -22.34 -4.85 -6.23
C VAL A 108 -23.38 -4.69 -5.12
N PHE A 109 -23.05 -3.96 -4.06
CA PHE A 109 -23.95 -3.67 -2.93
C PHE A 109 -25.23 -2.96 -3.40
N GLN A 110 -25.11 -1.93 -4.24
CA GLN A 110 -26.23 -1.18 -4.80
C GLN A 110 -27.22 -2.06 -5.58
N VAL A 111 -26.70 -3.03 -6.34
CA VAL A 111 -27.54 -3.94 -7.12
C VAL A 111 -28.32 -4.92 -6.22
N CYS A 112 -27.73 -5.30 -5.10
CA CYS A 112 -28.23 -6.37 -4.24
C CYS A 112 -28.99 -5.88 -3.01
N TYR A 113 -28.86 -4.59 -2.68
CA TYR A 113 -29.55 -3.97 -1.56
C TYR A 113 -31.01 -3.63 -1.92
N GLY A 114 -31.80 -4.65 -2.17
CA GLY A 114 -33.21 -4.52 -2.53
C GLY A 114 -34.07 -5.64 -1.96
N PRO A 115 -35.39 -5.50 -1.98
CA PRO A 115 -36.30 -6.54 -1.50
C PRO A 115 -36.14 -7.80 -2.36
N GLY A 116 -35.64 -8.88 -1.75
CA GLY A 116 -35.46 -10.18 -2.40
C GLY A 116 -34.05 -10.51 -2.81
N GLY A 117 -33.08 -9.59 -2.66
CA GLY A 117 -31.67 -9.87 -2.91
C GLY A 117 -31.06 -10.79 -1.83
N ASN A 118 -30.34 -11.83 -2.24
CA ASN A 118 -29.56 -12.63 -1.31
C ASN A 118 -28.25 -11.89 -0.98
N MET A 119 -28.36 -10.83 -0.19
CA MET A 119 -27.28 -9.93 0.17
C MET A 119 -26.09 -10.69 0.81
N SER A 120 -26.38 -11.69 1.66
CA SER A 120 -25.35 -12.50 2.30
C SER A 120 -24.46 -13.22 1.28
N ARG A 121 -25.05 -13.85 0.27
CA ARG A 121 -24.26 -14.53 -0.78
C ARG A 121 -23.38 -13.58 -1.56
N VAL A 122 -23.91 -12.40 -1.89
CA VAL A 122 -23.19 -11.43 -2.71
C VAL A 122 -22.05 -10.78 -1.95
N ILE A 123 -22.27 -10.41 -0.69
CA ILE A 123 -21.22 -9.87 0.16
C ILE A 123 -20.10 -10.90 0.32
N ASN A 124 -20.42 -12.17 0.57
CA ASN A 124 -19.45 -13.24 0.68
C ASN A 124 -18.63 -13.41 -0.60
N GLN A 125 -19.27 -13.49 -1.77
CA GLN A 125 -18.57 -13.63 -3.04
C GLN A 125 -17.68 -12.42 -3.36
N THR A 126 -18.16 -11.22 -3.07
CA THR A 126 -17.39 -10.00 -3.32
C THR A 126 -16.22 -9.88 -2.34
N HIS A 127 -16.43 -10.25 -1.08
CA HIS A 127 -15.36 -10.35 -0.09
C HIS A 127 -14.23 -11.26 -0.59
N ASP A 128 -14.55 -12.48 -1.03
CA ASP A 128 -13.55 -13.44 -1.49
C ASP A 128 -12.73 -12.89 -2.66
N ILE A 129 -13.40 -12.28 -3.65
CA ILE A 129 -12.74 -11.66 -4.82
C ILE A 129 -11.84 -10.50 -4.41
N ILE A 130 -12.29 -9.64 -3.48
CA ILE A 130 -11.52 -8.50 -3.01
C ILE A 130 -10.32 -8.96 -2.20
N CYS A 131 -10.50 -9.94 -1.32
CA CYS A 131 -9.42 -10.50 -0.52
C CYS A 131 -8.34 -11.16 -1.39
N GLU A 132 -8.74 -11.98 -2.38
CA GLU A 132 -7.82 -12.60 -3.33
C GLU A 132 -7.01 -11.56 -4.11
N ARG A 133 -7.67 -10.49 -4.61
CA ARG A 133 -6.99 -9.40 -5.31
C ARG A 133 -5.97 -8.70 -4.42
N MET A 134 -6.34 -8.39 -3.18
CA MET A 134 -5.45 -7.73 -2.23
C MET A 134 -4.28 -8.60 -1.83
N GLU A 135 -4.49 -9.90 -1.64
CA GLU A 135 -3.43 -10.85 -1.32
C GLU A 135 -2.40 -10.96 -2.44
N VAL A 136 -2.85 -11.04 -3.69
CA VAL A 136 -1.96 -11.07 -4.87
C VAL A 136 -1.14 -9.78 -4.98
N GLU A 137 -1.74 -8.61 -4.74
CA GLU A 137 -1.00 -7.34 -4.75
C GLU A 137 0.01 -7.24 -3.61
N ASP A 138 -0.34 -7.67 -2.41
CA ASP A 138 0.58 -7.71 -1.27
C ASP A 138 1.75 -8.68 -1.54
N GLU A 139 1.51 -9.83 -2.19
CA GLU A 139 2.56 -10.76 -2.61
C GLU A 139 3.50 -10.14 -3.66
N ILE A 140 2.96 -9.42 -4.63
CA ILE A 140 3.74 -8.70 -5.65
C ILE A 140 4.61 -7.63 -4.98
N GLN A 141 4.06 -6.85 -4.07
CA GLN A 141 4.78 -5.82 -3.32
C GLN A 141 5.93 -6.42 -2.49
N ALA A 142 5.65 -7.53 -1.79
CA ALA A 142 6.67 -8.23 -1.01
C ALA A 142 7.82 -8.74 -1.89
N LYS A 143 7.53 -9.26 -3.09
CA LYS A 143 8.56 -9.71 -4.05
C LYS A 143 9.38 -8.54 -4.60
N ILE A 144 8.76 -7.39 -4.85
CA ILE A 144 9.48 -6.19 -5.31
C ILE A 144 10.46 -5.72 -4.23
N HIS A 145 10.04 -5.63 -2.97
CA HIS A 145 10.93 -5.24 -1.86
C HIS A 145 12.07 -6.24 -1.62
N ALA A 146 11.82 -7.53 -1.80
CA ALA A 146 12.87 -8.55 -1.70
C ALA A 146 13.94 -8.36 -2.79
N ASN A 147 13.53 -8.08 -4.02
CA ASN A 147 14.44 -7.82 -5.14
C ASN A 147 15.25 -6.53 -4.96
N GLU A 148 14.65 -5.47 -4.38
CA GLU A 148 15.38 -4.24 -4.05
C GLU A 148 16.49 -4.48 -2.99
N MET A 149 16.20 -5.27 -1.97
CA MET A 149 17.20 -5.65 -0.96
C MET A 149 18.32 -6.48 -1.57
N GLU A 150 18.00 -7.44 -2.42
CA GLU A 150 18.99 -8.27 -3.10
C GLU A 150 19.94 -7.42 -3.98
N LEU A 151 19.41 -6.49 -4.76
CA LEU A 151 20.21 -5.56 -5.53
C LEU A 151 21.15 -4.72 -4.67
N ASN A 152 20.66 -4.20 -3.55
CA ASN A 152 21.48 -3.39 -2.66
C ASN A 152 22.63 -4.21 -2.05
N ILE A 153 22.41 -5.49 -1.73
CA ILE A 153 23.43 -6.41 -1.21
C ILE A 153 24.47 -6.70 -2.30
N ILE A 154 24.03 -7.03 -3.51
CA ILE A 154 24.92 -7.32 -4.65
C ILE A 154 25.78 -6.08 -4.98
N MET A 155 25.21 -4.88 -4.86
CA MET A 155 25.92 -3.62 -5.10
C MET A 155 26.94 -3.30 -4.03
N LEU A 156 26.74 -3.72 -2.79
CA LEU A 156 27.68 -3.47 -1.70
C LEU A 156 28.92 -4.40 -1.78
N ALA A 157 28.74 -5.62 -2.30
CA ALA A 157 29.79 -6.65 -2.32
C ALA A 157 31.11 -6.22 -3.02
N PRO A 158 31.11 -5.64 -4.23
CA PRO A 158 32.37 -5.22 -4.89
C PRO A 158 33.09 -4.12 -4.13
N VAL A 159 32.35 -3.18 -3.53
CA VAL A 159 32.96 -2.10 -2.72
C VAL A 159 33.64 -2.67 -1.50
N LEU A 160 33.03 -3.63 -0.85
CA LEU A 160 33.59 -4.31 0.33
C LEU A 160 34.80 -5.14 -0.03
N ILE A 161 34.80 -5.85 -1.18
CA ILE A 161 35.94 -6.63 -1.66
C ILE A 161 37.14 -5.72 -1.95
N VAL A 162 36.93 -4.59 -2.64
CA VAL A 162 38.03 -3.63 -2.93
C VAL A 162 38.56 -3.03 -1.63
N ALA A 163 37.73 -2.70 -0.67
CA ALA A 163 38.15 -2.19 0.64
C ALA A 163 38.99 -3.23 1.42
N LEU A 164 38.58 -4.50 1.42
CA LEU A 164 39.31 -5.59 2.04
C LEU A 164 40.64 -5.84 1.36
N MET A 165 40.71 -5.86 0.02
CA MET A 165 41.94 -6.04 -0.72
C MET A 165 42.92 -4.90 -0.48
N ARG A 166 42.43 -3.66 -0.37
CA ARG A 166 43.25 -2.48 -0.04
C ARG A 166 43.85 -2.58 1.37
N SER A 167 43.14 -3.13 2.34
CA SER A 167 43.63 -3.29 3.71
C SER A 167 44.60 -4.46 3.88
N ALA A 168 44.45 -5.51 3.05
CA ALA A 168 45.23 -6.75 3.16
C ALA A 168 46.52 -6.72 2.35
N ASN A 169 46.66 -5.85 1.35
CA ASN A 169 47.79 -5.87 0.45
C ASN A 169 48.32 -4.45 0.15
N GLU A 170 49.50 -4.15 0.70
CA GLU A 170 50.17 -2.84 0.58
C GLU A 170 50.53 -2.49 -0.87
N THR A 171 50.95 -3.49 -1.66
CA THR A 171 51.27 -3.33 -3.09
C THR A 171 50.03 -2.97 -3.91
N PHE A 172 48.90 -3.56 -3.56
CA PHE A 172 47.62 -3.25 -4.18
C PHE A 172 47.16 -1.81 -3.85
N ALA A 173 47.36 -1.39 -2.60
CA ALA A 173 47.01 -0.03 -2.16
C ALA A 173 47.86 1.03 -2.88
N GLN A 174 49.17 0.77 -3.09
CA GLN A 174 50.06 1.68 -3.82
C GLN A 174 49.74 1.76 -5.32
N ASN A 175 49.43 0.64 -5.96
CA ASN A 175 48.99 0.60 -7.36
C ASN A 175 47.62 1.30 -7.56
N LEU A 176 46.74 1.19 -6.62
CA LEU A 176 45.46 1.88 -6.64
C LEU A 176 45.60 3.40 -6.49
N ALA A 177 46.62 3.87 -5.78
CA ALA A 177 46.96 5.29 -5.62
C ALA A 177 47.71 5.87 -6.83
N SER A 178 48.16 5.04 -7.78
CA SER A 178 48.78 5.50 -9.01
C SER A 178 47.77 6.23 -9.92
N PRO A 179 48.23 7.17 -10.80
CA PRO A 179 47.32 7.87 -11.71
C PRO A 179 46.46 6.92 -12.58
N MET A 180 47.04 5.78 -12.95
CA MET A 180 46.36 4.75 -13.74
C MET A 180 45.34 3.97 -12.91
N GLY A 181 45.65 3.68 -11.65
CA GLY A 181 44.76 3.04 -10.70
C GLY A 181 43.53 3.91 -10.36
N VAL A 182 43.74 5.20 -10.13
CA VAL A 182 42.65 6.17 -9.89
C VAL A 182 41.74 6.28 -11.09
N ALA A 183 42.28 6.34 -12.32
CA ALA A 183 41.46 6.39 -13.54
C ALA A 183 40.63 5.12 -13.71
N ALA A 184 41.20 3.93 -13.43
CA ALA A 184 40.47 2.65 -13.51
C ALA A 184 39.34 2.56 -12.48
N VAL A 185 39.60 2.96 -11.22
CA VAL A 185 38.56 2.95 -10.16
C VAL A 185 37.44 3.95 -10.45
N THR A 186 37.79 5.14 -10.96
CA THR A 186 36.79 6.16 -11.31
C THR A 186 35.91 5.69 -12.46
N GLY A 187 36.51 5.05 -13.48
CA GLY A 187 35.78 4.45 -14.61
C GLY A 187 34.87 3.31 -14.16
N ALA A 188 35.35 2.43 -13.30
CA ALA A 188 34.56 1.35 -12.73
C ALA A 188 33.37 1.87 -11.89
N LEU A 189 33.59 2.90 -11.06
CA LEU A 189 32.56 3.56 -10.28
C LEU A 189 31.50 4.22 -11.18
N ALA A 190 31.90 4.88 -12.26
CA ALA A 190 30.96 5.48 -13.20
C ALA A 190 30.08 4.43 -13.89
N LEU A 191 30.68 3.32 -14.37
CA LEU A 191 29.91 2.20 -14.93
C LEU A 191 28.95 1.57 -13.89
N PHE A 192 29.39 1.48 -12.65
CA PHE A 192 28.60 0.94 -11.55
C PHE A 192 27.36 1.80 -11.24
N VAL A 193 27.53 3.13 -11.20
CA VAL A 193 26.41 4.07 -11.01
C VAL A 193 25.42 4.01 -12.18
N ILE A 194 25.92 3.91 -13.40
CA ILE A 194 25.06 3.76 -14.59
C ILE A 194 24.25 2.46 -14.51
N SER A 195 24.89 1.35 -14.16
CA SER A 195 24.24 0.05 -13.99
C SER A 195 23.17 0.08 -12.89
N TYR A 196 23.44 0.79 -11.79
CA TYR A 196 22.47 0.97 -10.70
C TYR A 196 21.22 1.73 -11.15
N ILE A 197 21.41 2.85 -11.83
CA ILE A 197 20.28 3.66 -12.34
C ILE A 197 19.43 2.85 -13.31
N TRP A 198 20.06 2.03 -14.16
CA TRP A 198 19.35 1.16 -15.09
C TRP A 198 18.62 0.03 -14.36
N GLY A 199 19.26 -0.59 -13.36
CA GLY A 199 18.65 -1.64 -12.54
C GLY A 199 17.40 -1.14 -11.81
N GLN A 200 17.46 0.02 -11.16
CA GLN A 200 16.31 0.64 -10.52
C GLN A 200 15.18 0.98 -11.51
N LYS A 201 15.55 1.46 -12.71
CA LYS A 201 14.55 1.81 -13.73
C LYS A 201 13.82 0.58 -14.28
N ILE A 202 14.49 -0.56 -14.36
CA ILE A 202 13.87 -1.82 -14.81
C ILE A 202 12.89 -2.35 -13.76
N ILE A 203 13.21 -2.23 -12.48
CA ILE A 203 12.32 -2.66 -11.38
C ILE A 203 11.13 -1.73 -11.23
N ALA A 204 11.30 -0.43 -11.41
CA ALA A 204 10.23 0.57 -11.29
C ALA A 204 9.22 0.58 -12.46
N VAL A 205 9.50 -0.10 -13.58
CA VAL A 205 8.64 -0.13 -14.79
C VAL A 205 7.71 -1.37 -14.80
N ARG A 206 7.80 -2.23 -13.79
CA ARG A 206 6.92 -3.39 -13.65
C ARG A 206 6.02 -3.25 -12.44
#